data_823a1ffa30c7847b1d8fdb44c2c29e84
#
_entry.id   823a1ffa30c7847b1d8fdb44c2c29e84
#
_cell.length_a   1.000
_cell.length_b   1.000
_cell.length_c   1.000
_cell.angle_alpha   90.00
_cell.angle_beta   90.00
_cell.angle_gamma   90.00
#
_symmetry.space_group_name_H-M   'P 1'
#
loop_
_entity.id
_entity.type
_entity.pdbx_description
1 polymer ?
#
loop_
_entity_poly.entity_id
_entity_poly.type
_entity_poly.pdbx_seq_one_letter_code
_entity_poly.pdbx_strand_id
1 'polypeptide(L)'
;MPGKDAMQLYLRDIGEIPLLSKEEEMRLARKYLARRRGSKEAKKTLIKSNLRLVVALSRRYAHLGVPYLDLIEEGNLGLIKAIEKYDPTKGARIGTYASWWIKQAVIRSIASQGKTIRLPVYMMERMVTINKAKQVLKHKLGRPPKLKEIAKKVKLPMTKVKEVEMVTQTFSSLHASIDEDGVGELVDIIEDVDAIIPSREVSAAMLYQDMLDLLGVLNEREEDIITMRFGLKGQFPKTLADIGKKYRLTRERVRQIESESIKKMKKFLKQQRRDFHSYWAKK
;
A
#
# COMPACT_ATOMS: atom_id res chain seq x y z
N MET A 1 -5.94 -20.43 -22.44
CA MET A 1 -6.24 -19.51 -21.32
C MET A 1 -7.45 -20.04 -20.55
N PRO A 2 -7.30 -20.61 -19.35
CA PRO A 2 -8.39 -21.36 -18.67
C PRO A 2 -9.63 -20.51 -18.32
N GLY A 3 -9.49 -19.20 -18.16
CA GLY A 3 -10.62 -18.37 -17.77
C GLY A 3 -11.65 -18.04 -18.87
N LYS A 4 -11.27 -18.14 -20.16
CA LYS A 4 -12.22 -17.94 -21.27
C LYS A 4 -13.19 -19.09 -21.40
N ASP A 5 -12.71 -20.32 -21.21
CA ASP A 5 -13.53 -21.51 -21.30
C ASP A 5 -14.55 -21.59 -20.16
N ALA A 6 -14.12 -21.27 -18.92
CA ALA A 6 -15.01 -21.23 -17.75
C ALA A 6 -16.14 -20.20 -17.91
N MET A 7 -15.82 -18.98 -18.41
CA MET A 7 -16.81 -17.95 -18.66
C MET A 7 -17.81 -18.33 -19.76
N GLN A 8 -17.34 -18.97 -20.82
CA GLN A 8 -18.21 -19.43 -21.92
C GLN A 8 -19.16 -20.53 -21.43
N LEU A 9 -18.67 -21.50 -20.65
CA LEU A 9 -19.48 -22.54 -20.03
C LEU A 9 -20.55 -21.93 -19.13
N TYR A 10 -20.17 -21.00 -18.24
CA TYR A 10 -21.12 -20.33 -17.36
C TYR A 10 -22.22 -19.59 -18.14
N LEU A 11 -21.85 -18.82 -19.17
CA LEU A 11 -22.80 -18.09 -20.00
C LEU A 11 -23.76 -19.02 -20.78
N ARG A 12 -23.27 -20.17 -21.25
CA ARG A 12 -24.10 -21.20 -21.90
C ARG A 12 -25.12 -21.75 -20.92
N ASP A 13 -24.66 -22.16 -19.74
CA ASP A 13 -25.54 -22.79 -18.72
C ASP A 13 -26.63 -21.84 -18.22
N ILE A 14 -26.32 -20.54 -18.02
CA ILE A 14 -27.36 -19.57 -17.64
C ILE A 14 -28.25 -19.17 -18.81
N GLY A 15 -27.74 -19.34 -20.06
CA GLY A 15 -28.50 -19.05 -21.29
C GLY A 15 -29.69 -20.01 -21.52
N GLU A 16 -29.54 -21.25 -21.08
CA GLU A 16 -30.56 -22.30 -21.19
C GLU A 16 -31.77 -22.06 -20.24
N ILE A 17 -31.60 -21.20 -19.23
CA ILE A 17 -32.64 -20.95 -18.22
C ILE A 17 -33.65 -19.95 -18.76
N PRO A 18 -34.96 -20.28 -18.81
CA PRO A 18 -35.98 -19.37 -19.32
C PRO A 18 -36.16 -18.13 -18.43
N LEU A 19 -36.42 -16.98 -19.06
CA LEU A 19 -36.80 -15.76 -18.35
C LEU A 19 -38.21 -15.89 -17.82
N LEU A 20 -38.46 -15.36 -16.63
CA LEU A 20 -39.79 -15.35 -16.01
C LEU A 20 -40.59 -14.13 -16.43
N SER A 21 -41.90 -14.36 -16.64
CA SER A 21 -42.88 -13.27 -16.77
C SER A 21 -43.10 -12.56 -15.42
N LYS A 22 -43.72 -11.37 -15.45
CA LYS A 22 -44.02 -10.62 -14.23
C LYS A 22 -44.92 -11.39 -13.27
N GLU A 23 -45.91 -12.12 -13.83
CA GLU A 23 -46.84 -12.93 -13.07
C GLU A 23 -46.12 -14.11 -12.40
N GLU A 24 -45.24 -14.79 -13.13
CA GLU A 24 -44.43 -15.90 -12.59
C GLU A 24 -43.48 -15.44 -11.50
N GLU A 25 -42.77 -14.30 -11.69
CA GLU A 25 -41.94 -13.70 -10.66
C GLU A 25 -42.72 -13.49 -9.37
N MET A 26 -43.90 -12.86 -9.46
CA MET A 26 -44.76 -12.60 -8.30
C MET A 26 -45.28 -13.89 -7.66
N ARG A 27 -45.69 -14.87 -8.46
CA ARG A 27 -46.19 -16.16 -7.96
C ARG A 27 -45.09 -16.91 -7.18
N LEU A 28 -43.88 -16.98 -7.74
CA LEU A 28 -42.76 -17.64 -7.10
C LEU A 28 -42.29 -16.87 -5.84
N ALA A 29 -42.30 -15.55 -5.87
CA ALA A 29 -41.95 -14.74 -4.71
C ALA A 29 -42.94 -14.93 -3.55
N ARG A 30 -44.25 -14.94 -3.84
CA ARG A 30 -45.29 -15.26 -2.83
C ARG A 30 -45.12 -16.67 -2.28
N LYS A 31 -44.83 -17.68 -3.15
CA LYS A 31 -44.55 -19.06 -2.73
C LYS A 31 -43.33 -19.14 -1.83
N TYR A 32 -42.27 -18.37 -2.12
CA TYR A 32 -41.07 -18.30 -1.28
C TYR A 32 -41.40 -17.69 0.10
N LEU A 33 -42.10 -16.56 0.14
CA LEU A 33 -42.45 -15.87 1.39
C LEU A 33 -43.39 -16.68 2.28
N ALA A 34 -44.26 -17.49 1.70
CA ALA A 34 -45.19 -18.34 2.44
C ALA A 34 -44.48 -19.45 3.27
N ARG A 35 -43.17 -19.67 3.06
CA ARG A 35 -42.34 -20.66 3.75
C ARG A 35 -42.92 -22.08 3.80
N ARG A 36 -43.79 -22.42 2.86
CA ARG A 36 -44.44 -23.73 2.72
C ARG A 36 -43.61 -24.68 1.85
N ARG A 37 -44.07 -25.91 1.67
CA ARG A 37 -43.45 -26.92 0.81
C ARG A 37 -43.17 -26.34 -0.60
N GLY A 38 -41.93 -26.48 -1.09
CA GLY A 38 -41.48 -25.91 -2.37
C GLY A 38 -40.98 -24.45 -2.31
N SER A 39 -40.82 -23.86 -1.12
CA SER A 39 -40.29 -22.52 -0.94
C SER A 39 -38.82 -22.41 -1.38
N LYS A 40 -38.00 -23.46 -1.08
CA LYS A 40 -36.59 -23.51 -1.47
C LYS A 40 -36.41 -23.60 -3.00
N GLU A 41 -37.25 -24.39 -3.65
CA GLU A 41 -37.26 -24.52 -5.11
C GLU A 41 -37.68 -23.22 -5.79
N ALA A 42 -38.72 -22.55 -5.24
CA ALA A 42 -39.13 -21.23 -5.75
C ALA A 42 -38.01 -20.20 -5.65
N LYS A 43 -37.27 -20.14 -4.52
CA LYS A 43 -36.08 -19.30 -4.37
C LYS A 43 -34.99 -19.64 -5.40
N LYS A 44 -34.73 -20.95 -5.58
CA LYS A 44 -33.73 -21.43 -6.53
C LYS A 44 -34.04 -21.04 -7.97
N THR A 45 -35.31 -21.16 -8.36
CA THR A 45 -35.82 -20.76 -9.69
C THR A 45 -35.68 -19.25 -9.88
N LEU A 46 -36.08 -18.43 -8.89
CA LEU A 46 -35.95 -16.98 -8.94
C LEU A 46 -34.46 -16.54 -9.09
N ILE A 47 -33.55 -17.18 -8.37
CA ILE A 47 -32.10 -16.88 -8.49
C ILE A 47 -31.63 -17.21 -9.90
N LYS A 48 -31.86 -18.47 -10.35
CA LYS A 48 -31.37 -18.95 -11.64
C LYS A 48 -31.84 -18.09 -12.81
N SER A 49 -33.13 -17.74 -12.87
CA SER A 49 -33.70 -16.94 -13.94
C SER A 49 -33.22 -15.48 -13.97
N ASN A 50 -32.59 -15.00 -12.89
CA ASN A 50 -32.05 -13.64 -12.80
C ASN A 50 -30.50 -13.55 -12.89
N LEU A 51 -29.78 -14.68 -13.10
CA LEU A 51 -28.31 -14.66 -13.22
C LEU A 51 -27.83 -13.84 -14.41
N ARG A 52 -28.57 -13.84 -15.52
CA ARG A 52 -28.25 -13.01 -16.70
C ARG A 52 -28.26 -11.52 -16.40
N LEU A 53 -29.10 -11.05 -15.47
CA LEU A 53 -29.11 -9.67 -15.00
C LEU A 53 -27.82 -9.32 -14.26
N VAL A 54 -27.31 -10.25 -13.44
CA VAL A 54 -26.05 -10.06 -12.72
C VAL A 54 -24.90 -9.86 -13.70
N VAL A 55 -24.78 -10.73 -14.71
CA VAL A 55 -23.76 -10.62 -15.76
C VAL A 55 -23.82 -9.27 -16.48
N ALA A 56 -25.03 -8.84 -16.87
CA ALA A 56 -25.23 -7.57 -17.58
C ALA A 56 -24.82 -6.35 -16.72
N LEU A 57 -25.10 -6.38 -15.41
CA LEU A 57 -24.75 -5.30 -14.50
C LEU A 57 -23.26 -5.30 -14.14
N SER A 58 -22.66 -6.48 -13.91
CA SER A 58 -21.25 -6.63 -13.53
C SER A 58 -20.30 -6.26 -14.69
N ARG A 59 -20.73 -6.41 -15.95
CA ARG A 59 -19.92 -6.10 -17.14
C ARG A 59 -19.33 -4.68 -17.14
N ARG A 60 -20.07 -3.71 -16.58
CA ARG A 60 -19.63 -2.31 -16.50
C ARG A 60 -18.42 -2.10 -15.58
N TYR A 61 -18.12 -3.07 -14.73
CA TYR A 61 -17.09 -3.01 -13.70
C TYR A 61 -15.90 -3.94 -13.98
N ALA A 62 -15.91 -4.68 -15.10
CA ALA A 62 -14.91 -5.71 -15.43
C ALA A 62 -13.47 -5.21 -15.54
N HIS A 63 -13.26 -3.87 -15.69
CA HIS A 63 -11.94 -3.24 -15.84
C HIS A 63 -11.37 -2.65 -14.54
N LEU A 64 -12.01 -2.89 -13.39
CA LEU A 64 -11.67 -2.23 -12.13
C LEU A 64 -10.77 -3.06 -11.18
N GLY A 65 -10.01 -4.01 -11.75
CA GLY A 65 -8.96 -4.73 -11.02
C GLY A 65 -9.39 -6.01 -10.30
N VAL A 66 -10.67 -6.42 -10.45
CA VAL A 66 -11.16 -7.72 -9.95
C VAL A 66 -11.51 -8.60 -11.17
N PRO A 67 -11.16 -9.91 -11.17
CA PRO A 67 -11.53 -10.83 -12.23
C PRO A 67 -13.04 -10.83 -12.48
N TYR A 68 -13.43 -10.89 -13.74
CA TYR A 68 -14.85 -10.71 -14.09
C TYR A 68 -15.77 -11.82 -13.52
N LEU A 69 -15.30 -13.04 -13.46
CA LEU A 69 -16.03 -14.15 -12.81
C LEU A 69 -16.27 -13.88 -11.32
N ASP A 70 -15.28 -13.37 -10.62
CA ASP A 70 -15.41 -13.05 -9.19
C ASP A 70 -16.41 -11.90 -8.97
N LEU A 71 -16.46 -10.91 -9.88
CA LEU A 71 -17.47 -9.86 -9.83
C LEU A 71 -18.89 -10.41 -10.06
N ILE A 72 -19.03 -11.42 -10.90
CA ILE A 72 -20.32 -12.10 -11.12
C ILE A 72 -20.73 -12.84 -9.86
N GLU A 73 -19.82 -13.58 -9.22
CA GLU A 73 -20.13 -14.32 -8.00
C GLU A 73 -20.54 -13.39 -6.84
N GLU A 74 -19.82 -12.29 -6.65
CA GLU A 74 -20.20 -11.27 -5.68
C GLU A 74 -21.57 -10.63 -6.03
N GLY A 75 -21.83 -10.40 -7.31
CA GLY A 75 -23.13 -9.97 -7.81
C GLY A 75 -24.23 -10.99 -7.53
N ASN A 76 -23.96 -12.28 -7.69
CA ASN A 76 -24.86 -13.38 -7.36
C ASN A 76 -25.21 -13.39 -5.87
N LEU A 77 -24.23 -13.16 -4.98
CA LEU A 77 -24.49 -12.98 -3.55
C LEU A 77 -25.41 -11.77 -3.28
N GLY A 78 -25.23 -10.69 -4.02
CA GLY A 78 -26.13 -9.52 -3.99
C GLY A 78 -27.54 -9.85 -4.43
N LEU A 79 -27.71 -10.63 -5.52
CA LEU A 79 -29.00 -11.12 -6.01
C LEU A 79 -29.69 -12.00 -4.97
N ILE A 80 -29.00 -12.91 -4.33
CA ILE A 80 -29.54 -13.78 -3.28
C ILE A 80 -30.11 -12.93 -2.13
N LYS A 81 -29.33 -11.94 -1.65
CA LYS A 81 -29.79 -11.01 -0.60
C LYS A 81 -31.02 -10.19 -1.05
N ALA A 82 -31.05 -9.79 -2.31
CA ALA A 82 -32.20 -9.08 -2.88
C ALA A 82 -33.46 -9.93 -2.84
N ILE A 83 -33.38 -11.19 -3.29
CA ILE A 83 -34.54 -12.11 -3.32
C ILE A 83 -35.01 -12.40 -1.89
N GLU A 84 -34.16 -12.51 -0.91
CA GLU A 84 -34.51 -12.73 0.50
C GLU A 84 -35.30 -11.56 1.09
N LYS A 85 -35.02 -10.34 0.64
CA LYS A 85 -35.65 -9.11 1.14
C LYS A 85 -36.72 -8.55 0.22
N TYR A 86 -36.97 -9.21 -0.91
CA TYR A 86 -37.94 -8.75 -1.90
C TYR A 86 -39.37 -8.93 -1.41
N ASP A 87 -40.15 -7.87 -1.53
CA ASP A 87 -41.61 -7.86 -1.20
C ASP A 87 -42.43 -7.68 -2.47
N PRO A 88 -43.13 -8.73 -2.92
CA PRO A 88 -43.98 -8.68 -4.12
C PRO A 88 -45.19 -7.79 -3.97
N THR A 89 -45.59 -7.37 -2.75
CA THR A 89 -46.76 -6.51 -2.54
C THR A 89 -46.54 -5.08 -3.00
N LYS A 90 -45.25 -4.66 -3.11
CA LYS A 90 -44.83 -3.32 -3.54
C LYS A 90 -44.95 -3.10 -5.06
N GLY A 91 -45.35 -4.08 -5.86
CA GLY A 91 -45.60 -3.96 -7.28
C GLY A 91 -44.38 -3.79 -8.19
N ALA A 92 -43.18 -3.64 -7.63
CA ALA A 92 -41.94 -3.52 -8.41
C ALA A 92 -41.47 -4.88 -8.93
N ARG A 93 -40.78 -4.93 -10.08
CA ARG A 93 -40.16 -6.15 -10.57
C ARG A 93 -38.93 -6.51 -9.76
N ILE A 94 -38.65 -7.82 -9.63
CA ILE A 94 -37.42 -8.33 -8.95
C ILE A 94 -36.17 -7.68 -9.54
N GLY A 95 -36.03 -7.59 -10.85
CA GLY A 95 -34.87 -7.00 -11.52
C GLY A 95 -34.62 -5.55 -11.13
N THR A 96 -35.67 -4.74 -10.94
CA THR A 96 -35.52 -3.34 -10.49
C THR A 96 -34.96 -3.26 -9.06
N TYR A 97 -35.50 -4.06 -8.15
CA TYR A 97 -35.07 -4.11 -6.77
C TYR A 97 -33.68 -4.73 -6.62
N ALA A 98 -33.43 -5.87 -7.28
CA ALA A 98 -32.18 -6.59 -7.23
C ALA A 98 -31.01 -5.81 -7.83
N SER A 99 -31.24 -4.97 -8.85
CA SER A 99 -30.21 -4.15 -9.48
C SER A 99 -29.44 -3.29 -8.47
N TRP A 100 -30.09 -2.78 -7.45
CA TRP A 100 -29.45 -2.00 -6.40
C TRP A 100 -28.52 -2.88 -5.53
N TRP A 101 -29.00 -4.05 -5.11
CA TRP A 101 -28.23 -5.00 -4.29
C TRP A 101 -27.03 -5.59 -5.04
N ILE A 102 -27.23 -5.95 -6.31
CA ILE A 102 -26.17 -6.45 -7.18
C ILE A 102 -25.07 -5.41 -7.34
N LYS A 103 -25.41 -4.17 -7.70
CA LYS A 103 -24.45 -3.08 -7.82
C LYS A 103 -23.71 -2.82 -6.52
N GLN A 104 -24.42 -2.81 -5.40
CA GLN A 104 -23.81 -2.61 -4.08
C GLN A 104 -22.81 -3.71 -3.73
N ALA A 105 -23.13 -4.98 -4.01
CA ALA A 105 -22.23 -6.10 -3.77
C ALA A 105 -20.98 -6.00 -4.65
N VAL A 106 -21.14 -5.75 -5.96
CA VAL A 106 -20.04 -5.60 -6.91
C VAL A 106 -19.12 -4.42 -6.52
N ILE A 107 -19.67 -3.25 -6.21
CA ILE A 107 -18.87 -2.07 -5.82
C ILE A 107 -18.13 -2.34 -4.51
N ARG A 108 -18.75 -3.03 -3.56
CA ARG A 108 -18.12 -3.40 -2.30
C ARG A 108 -16.96 -4.38 -2.50
N SER A 109 -17.11 -5.36 -3.40
CA SER A 109 -16.06 -6.29 -3.77
C SER A 109 -14.87 -5.55 -4.39
N ILE A 110 -15.10 -4.65 -5.35
CA ILE A 110 -14.07 -3.82 -5.95
C ILE A 110 -13.34 -2.98 -4.89
N ALA A 111 -14.05 -2.39 -3.95
CA ALA A 111 -13.47 -1.61 -2.87
C ALA A 111 -12.59 -2.44 -1.93
N SER A 112 -12.90 -3.74 -1.77
CA SER A 112 -12.14 -4.65 -0.89
C SER A 112 -11.00 -5.38 -1.56
N GLN A 113 -11.10 -5.67 -2.87
CA GLN A 113 -10.20 -6.58 -3.59
C GLN A 113 -9.57 -5.95 -4.86
N GLY A 114 -10.09 -4.82 -5.34
CA GLY A 114 -9.67 -4.21 -6.61
C GLY A 114 -8.28 -3.55 -6.61
N LYS A 115 -7.56 -3.56 -5.48
CA LYS A 115 -6.22 -2.98 -5.34
C LYS A 115 -5.28 -3.96 -4.65
N THR A 116 -4.03 -4.03 -5.12
CA THR A 116 -2.95 -4.85 -4.54
C THR A 116 -2.73 -4.50 -3.06
N ILE A 117 -2.69 -3.22 -2.72
CA ILE A 117 -2.73 -2.75 -1.32
C ILE A 117 -4.17 -2.34 -1.02
N ARG A 118 -4.80 -3.04 -0.08
CA ARG A 118 -6.17 -2.79 0.34
C ARG A 118 -6.34 -1.37 0.88
N LEU A 119 -7.31 -0.64 0.32
CA LEU A 119 -7.66 0.71 0.77
C LEU A 119 -8.99 0.70 1.54
N PRO A 120 -9.14 1.56 2.57
CA PRO A 120 -10.43 1.76 3.22
C PRO A 120 -11.50 2.27 2.24
N VAL A 121 -12.76 1.88 2.44
CA VAL A 121 -13.88 2.22 1.54
C VAL A 121 -14.02 3.73 1.34
N TYR A 122 -13.90 4.52 2.43
CA TYR A 122 -13.99 5.98 2.34
C TYR A 122 -12.91 6.61 1.43
N MET A 123 -11.73 5.98 1.34
CA MET A 123 -10.65 6.44 0.47
C MET A 123 -10.99 6.16 -1.00
N MET A 124 -11.57 5.00 -1.29
CA MET A 124 -12.07 4.65 -2.63
C MET A 124 -13.18 5.59 -3.08
N GLU A 125 -14.12 5.93 -2.21
CA GLU A 125 -15.19 6.90 -2.50
C GLU A 125 -14.62 8.28 -2.84
N ARG A 126 -13.62 8.74 -2.06
CA ARG A 126 -12.90 10.00 -2.36
C ARG A 126 -12.17 9.94 -3.70
N MET A 127 -11.49 8.82 -4.02
CA MET A 127 -10.85 8.63 -5.33
C MET A 127 -11.85 8.77 -6.48
N VAL A 128 -13.00 8.10 -6.39
CA VAL A 128 -14.06 8.19 -7.41
C VAL A 128 -14.56 9.64 -7.55
N THR A 129 -14.76 10.33 -6.44
CA THR A 129 -15.23 11.73 -6.43
C THR A 129 -14.19 12.67 -7.05
N ILE A 130 -12.92 12.51 -6.70
CA ILE A 130 -11.81 13.30 -7.25
C ILE A 130 -11.64 13.02 -8.76
N ASN A 131 -11.69 11.76 -9.18
CA ASN A 131 -11.56 11.40 -10.60
C ASN A 131 -12.72 11.96 -11.44
N LYS A 132 -13.95 11.90 -10.94
CA LYS A 132 -15.09 12.56 -11.61
C LYS A 132 -14.88 14.08 -11.72
N ALA A 133 -14.41 14.72 -10.65
CA ALA A 133 -14.12 16.15 -10.66
C ALA A 133 -13.01 16.51 -11.65
N LYS A 134 -11.94 15.68 -11.73
CA LYS A 134 -10.84 15.83 -12.71
C LYS A 134 -11.37 15.77 -14.15
N GLN A 135 -12.20 14.77 -14.46
CA GLN A 135 -12.78 14.63 -15.81
C GLN A 135 -13.66 15.82 -16.18
N VAL A 136 -14.56 16.25 -15.29
CA VAL A 136 -15.43 17.42 -15.52
C VAL A 136 -14.62 18.71 -15.71
N LEU A 137 -13.57 18.92 -14.89
CA LEU A 137 -12.71 20.08 -15.02
C LEU A 137 -11.86 20.05 -16.27
N LYS A 138 -11.29 18.86 -16.62
CA LYS A 138 -10.54 18.68 -17.86
C LYS A 138 -11.38 19.05 -19.09
N HIS A 139 -12.63 18.60 -19.13
CA HIS A 139 -13.55 18.92 -20.21
C HIS A 139 -13.89 20.44 -20.28
N LYS A 140 -14.07 21.09 -19.11
CA LYS A 140 -14.38 22.54 -19.06
C LYS A 140 -13.19 23.43 -19.39
N LEU A 141 -11.99 23.05 -18.97
CA LEU A 141 -10.78 23.87 -19.07
C LEU A 141 -9.96 23.60 -20.34
N GLY A 142 -10.24 22.51 -21.06
CA GLY A 142 -9.44 22.06 -22.20
C GLY A 142 -7.99 21.62 -21.85
N ARG A 143 -7.63 21.61 -20.53
CA ARG A 143 -6.32 21.23 -19.99
C ARG A 143 -6.47 20.39 -18.71
N PRO A 144 -5.41 19.69 -18.30
CA PRO A 144 -5.42 19.00 -17.01
C PRO A 144 -5.61 20.01 -15.85
N PRO A 145 -6.53 19.75 -14.90
CA PRO A 145 -6.80 20.65 -13.78
C PRO A 145 -5.67 20.63 -12.76
N LYS A 146 -5.37 21.79 -12.16
CA LYS A 146 -4.43 21.91 -11.04
C LYS A 146 -5.06 21.39 -9.74
N LEU A 147 -4.24 20.93 -8.78
CA LEU A 147 -4.70 20.43 -7.48
C LEU A 147 -5.64 21.39 -6.75
N LYS A 148 -5.34 22.70 -6.80
CA LYS A 148 -6.19 23.75 -6.20
C LYS A 148 -7.60 23.81 -6.80
N GLU A 149 -7.72 23.59 -8.12
CA GLU A 149 -9.00 23.61 -8.84
C GLU A 149 -9.84 22.39 -8.47
N ILE A 150 -9.20 21.22 -8.34
CA ILE A 150 -9.83 19.97 -7.89
C ILE A 150 -10.32 20.12 -6.46
N ALA A 151 -9.46 20.59 -5.55
CA ALA A 151 -9.79 20.80 -4.14
C ALA A 151 -11.00 21.72 -3.96
N LYS A 152 -11.05 22.84 -4.72
CA LYS A 152 -12.20 23.76 -4.75
C LYS A 152 -13.48 23.09 -5.25
N LYS A 153 -13.37 22.24 -6.30
CA LYS A 153 -14.53 21.56 -6.89
C LYS A 153 -15.09 20.47 -5.97
N VAL A 154 -14.23 19.72 -5.29
CA VAL A 154 -14.61 18.61 -4.40
C VAL A 154 -14.92 19.09 -2.97
N LYS A 155 -14.62 20.36 -2.66
CA LYS A 155 -14.73 20.96 -1.31
C LYS A 155 -13.91 20.22 -0.25
N LEU A 156 -12.71 19.78 -0.61
CA LEU A 156 -11.76 19.13 0.29
C LEU A 156 -10.49 19.98 0.41
N PRO A 157 -9.79 19.95 1.56
CA PRO A 157 -8.49 20.61 1.69
C PRO A 157 -7.48 19.99 0.73
N MET A 158 -6.55 20.80 0.22
CA MET A 158 -5.55 20.40 -0.78
C MET A 158 -4.66 19.27 -0.28
N THR A 159 -4.38 19.21 1.03
CA THR A 159 -3.64 18.13 1.67
C THR A 159 -4.30 16.77 1.48
N LYS A 160 -5.64 16.71 1.65
CA LYS A 160 -6.41 15.48 1.46
C LYS A 160 -6.49 15.04 -0.01
N VAL A 161 -6.54 15.99 -0.94
CA VAL A 161 -6.50 15.67 -2.38
C VAL A 161 -5.14 15.10 -2.75
N LYS A 162 -4.04 15.68 -2.24
CA LYS A 162 -2.68 15.18 -2.45
C LYS A 162 -2.47 13.79 -1.84
N GLU A 163 -2.98 13.56 -0.62
CA GLU A 163 -2.95 12.24 0.04
C GLU A 163 -3.62 11.16 -0.84
N VAL A 164 -4.82 11.45 -1.36
CA VAL A 164 -5.53 10.53 -2.24
C VAL A 164 -4.77 10.29 -3.54
N GLU A 165 -4.13 11.30 -4.14
CA GLU A 165 -3.33 11.14 -5.34
C GLU A 165 -2.10 10.24 -5.13
N MET A 166 -1.40 10.39 -4.00
CA MET A 166 -0.27 9.54 -3.65
C MET A 166 -0.67 8.07 -3.54
N VAL A 167 -1.83 7.80 -2.92
CA VAL A 167 -2.35 6.45 -2.72
C VAL A 167 -2.95 5.85 -4.01
N THR A 168 -3.25 6.70 -5.01
CA THR A 168 -3.85 6.28 -6.29
C THR A 168 -2.80 5.76 -7.29
N GLN A 169 -1.50 5.87 -6.98
CA GLN A 169 -0.45 5.38 -7.88
C GLN A 169 -0.67 3.91 -8.24
N THR A 170 -0.45 3.59 -9.51
CA THR A 170 -0.53 2.22 -10.02
C THR A 170 0.76 1.47 -9.72
N PHE A 171 0.64 0.24 -9.25
CA PHE A 171 1.76 -0.66 -9.08
C PHE A 171 2.06 -1.32 -10.43
N SER A 172 3.34 -1.43 -10.77
CA SER A 172 3.83 -2.23 -11.88
C SER A 172 4.31 -3.59 -11.37
N SER A 173 4.25 -4.61 -12.22
CA SER A 173 4.85 -5.90 -11.88
C SER A 173 6.37 -5.79 -11.89
N LEU A 174 7.05 -6.38 -10.92
CA LEU A 174 8.50 -6.50 -10.92
C LEU A 174 9.02 -7.39 -12.06
N HIS A 175 8.19 -8.33 -12.53
CA HIS A 175 8.45 -9.18 -13.69
C HIS A 175 7.97 -8.57 -15.01
N ALA A 176 7.69 -7.26 -15.03
CA ALA A 176 7.40 -6.60 -16.29
C ALA A 176 8.67 -6.54 -17.13
N SER A 177 8.55 -6.94 -18.38
CA SER A 177 9.64 -6.86 -19.37
C SER A 177 10.01 -5.40 -19.63
N ILE A 178 11.29 -5.09 -19.66
CA ILE A 178 11.81 -3.74 -19.92
C ILE A 178 11.98 -3.53 -21.41
N ASP A 179 12.47 -4.57 -22.09
CA ASP A 179 12.76 -4.54 -23.51
C ASP A 179 11.65 -5.20 -24.34
N GLU A 180 11.52 -4.79 -25.60
CA GLU A 180 10.59 -5.41 -26.55
C GLU A 180 10.94 -6.87 -26.82
N ASP A 181 12.22 -7.25 -26.67
CA ASP A 181 12.71 -8.62 -26.82
C ASP A 181 12.44 -9.52 -25.61
N GLY A 182 11.96 -8.96 -24.49
CA GLY A 182 11.52 -9.70 -23.30
C GLY A 182 12.64 -10.34 -22.47
N VAL A 183 13.90 -9.95 -22.65
CA VAL A 183 15.07 -10.56 -22.01
C VAL A 183 15.34 -10.00 -20.61
N GLY A 184 14.96 -8.72 -20.32
CA GLY A 184 15.17 -8.07 -19.04
C GLY A 184 13.89 -7.85 -18.26
N GLU A 185 13.91 -8.07 -16.94
CA GLU A 185 12.81 -7.77 -16.03
C GLU A 185 13.10 -6.51 -15.20
N LEU A 186 12.05 -5.83 -14.76
CA LEU A 186 12.18 -4.62 -13.93
C LEU A 186 12.92 -4.92 -12.60
N VAL A 187 12.79 -6.12 -12.06
CA VAL A 187 13.47 -6.56 -10.85
C VAL A 187 14.99 -6.55 -10.98
N ASP A 188 15.54 -6.79 -12.18
CA ASP A 188 16.98 -6.87 -12.42
C ASP A 188 17.67 -5.51 -12.33
N ILE A 189 16.92 -4.41 -12.46
CA ILE A 189 17.45 -3.03 -12.40
C ILE A 189 17.33 -2.44 -10.98
N ILE A 190 16.49 -3.01 -10.13
CA ILE A 190 16.25 -2.45 -8.79
C ILE A 190 17.45 -2.76 -7.90
N GLU A 191 18.14 -1.70 -7.45
CA GLU A 191 19.26 -1.81 -6.52
C GLU A 191 18.80 -2.34 -5.15
N ASP A 192 19.53 -3.33 -4.62
CA ASP A 192 19.39 -3.77 -3.23
C ASP A 192 20.05 -2.75 -2.30
N VAL A 193 19.25 -1.92 -1.65
CA VAL A 193 19.70 -0.83 -0.76
C VAL A 193 20.33 -1.38 0.51
N ASP A 194 19.99 -2.58 0.92
CA ASP A 194 20.49 -3.25 2.12
C ASP A 194 21.71 -4.11 1.84
N ALA A 195 22.12 -4.25 0.58
CA ALA A 195 23.31 -5.00 0.20
C ALA A 195 24.57 -4.39 0.85
N ILE A 196 25.35 -5.26 1.46
CA ILE A 196 26.61 -4.89 2.08
C ILE A 196 27.59 -4.48 0.99
N ILE A 197 27.92 -3.19 0.95
CA ILE A 197 28.92 -2.64 0.02
C ILE A 197 30.31 -2.87 0.62
N PRO A 198 31.16 -3.75 0.06
CA PRO A 198 32.46 -4.09 0.63
C PRO A 198 33.34 -2.88 0.91
N SER A 199 33.31 -1.87 0.05
CA SER A 199 34.07 -0.62 0.24
C SER A 199 33.62 0.17 1.46
N ARG A 200 32.33 0.13 1.86
CA ARG A 200 31.84 0.76 3.10
C ARG A 200 32.33 0.03 4.34
N GLU A 201 32.33 -1.31 4.31
CA GLU A 201 32.86 -2.11 5.42
C GLU A 201 34.34 -1.87 5.64
N VAL A 202 35.14 -1.91 4.57
CA VAL A 202 36.59 -1.60 4.64
C VAL A 202 36.83 -0.17 5.16
N SER A 203 36.06 0.81 4.64
CA SER A 203 36.17 2.20 5.12
C SER A 203 35.77 2.34 6.59
N ALA A 204 34.74 1.61 7.06
CA ALA A 204 34.35 1.62 8.46
C ALA A 204 35.40 0.96 9.36
N ALA A 205 36.02 -0.15 8.92
CA ALA A 205 37.11 -0.81 9.63
C ALA A 205 38.37 0.08 9.72
N MET A 206 38.73 0.74 8.62
CA MET A 206 39.83 1.71 8.61
C MET A 206 39.55 2.88 9.56
N LEU A 207 38.34 3.45 9.51
CA LEU A 207 37.96 4.55 10.42
C LEU A 207 37.97 4.11 11.88
N TYR A 208 37.56 2.87 12.16
CA TYR A 208 37.65 2.32 13.52
C TYR A 208 39.13 2.17 13.96
N GLN A 209 40.02 1.70 13.09
CA GLN A 209 41.44 1.61 13.37
C GLN A 209 42.06 2.98 13.61
N ASP A 210 41.80 3.96 12.75
CA ASP A 210 42.23 5.36 12.92
C ASP A 210 41.75 5.94 14.26
N MET A 211 40.53 5.60 14.69
CA MET A 211 40.02 5.99 16.02
C MET A 211 40.83 5.36 17.16
N LEU A 212 41.19 4.08 17.05
CA LEU A 212 42.03 3.42 18.07
C LEU A 212 43.41 4.03 18.13
N ASP A 213 44.02 4.36 16.99
CA ASP A 213 45.34 5.01 16.94
C ASP A 213 45.31 6.41 17.57
N LEU A 214 44.21 7.15 17.41
CA LEU A 214 44.00 8.43 18.07
C LEU A 214 43.89 8.31 19.60
N LEU A 215 43.39 7.21 20.13
CA LEU A 215 43.38 6.99 21.58
C LEU A 215 44.79 6.88 22.16
N GLY A 216 45.74 6.37 21.38
CA GLY A 216 47.18 6.29 21.78
C GLY A 216 47.85 7.65 22.03
N VAL A 217 47.24 8.77 21.63
CA VAL A 217 47.72 10.13 21.93
C VAL A 217 47.35 10.60 23.33
N LEU A 218 46.41 9.91 23.98
CA LEU A 218 45.90 10.23 25.32
C LEU A 218 46.67 9.50 26.39
N ASN A 219 46.68 10.06 27.63
CA ASN A 219 47.18 9.34 28.78
C ASN A 219 46.23 8.18 29.13
N GLU A 220 46.74 7.11 29.75
CA GLU A 220 45.95 5.91 30.12
C GLU A 220 44.60 6.25 30.79
N ARG A 221 44.58 7.22 31.69
CA ARG A 221 43.37 7.64 32.39
C ARG A 221 42.37 8.38 31.48
N GLU A 222 42.84 9.19 30.54
CA GLU A 222 42.02 9.89 29.55
C GLU A 222 41.46 8.90 28.54
N GLU A 223 42.28 7.96 28.08
CA GLU A 223 41.91 6.89 27.17
C GLU A 223 40.80 6.01 27.78
N ASP A 224 40.94 5.58 29.01
CA ASP A 224 39.95 4.77 29.71
C ASP A 224 38.61 5.51 29.86
N ILE A 225 38.64 6.81 30.21
CA ILE A 225 37.45 7.63 30.34
C ILE A 225 36.71 7.74 28.99
N ILE A 226 37.44 8.02 27.91
CA ILE A 226 36.88 8.12 26.54
C ILE A 226 36.36 6.77 26.08
N THR A 227 37.10 5.69 26.29
CA THR A 227 36.70 4.31 25.94
C THR A 227 35.37 3.93 26.62
N MET A 228 35.26 4.18 27.95
CA MET A 228 34.00 3.90 28.66
C MET A 228 32.86 4.85 28.27
N ARG A 229 33.17 6.10 27.96
CA ARG A 229 32.13 7.09 27.59
C ARG A 229 31.48 6.77 26.27
N PHE A 230 32.27 6.40 25.27
CA PHE A 230 31.78 6.12 23.90
C PHE A 230 31.59 4.63 23.62
N GLY A 231 31.87 3.75 24.58
CA GLY A 231 31.71 2.31 24.39
C GLY A 231 32.69 1.71 23.39
N LEU A 232 33.92 2.22 23.32
CA LEU A 232 34.95 1.71 22.42
C LEU A 232 35.56 0.40 22.94
N LYS A 233 36.33 -0.31 22.12
CA LYS A 233 36.96 -1.61 22.45
C LYS A 233 35.96 -2.66 22.97
N GLY A 234 34.73 -2.66 22.41
CA GLY A 234 33.67 -3.64 22.77
C GLY A 234 32.98 -3.40 24.12
N GLN A 235 33.19 -2.23 24.74
CA GLN A 235 32.48 -1.87 25.97
C GLN A 235 31.13 -1.20 25.68
N PHE A 236 30.23 -1.23 26.66
CA PHE A 236 28.98 -0.44 26.58
C PHE A 236 29.21 1.00 27.02
N PRO A 237 28.63 2.00 26.37
CA PRO A 237 28.76 3.40 26.74
C PRO A 237 28.21 3.67 28.15
N LYS A 238 29.00 4.41 28.97
CA LYS A 238 28.62 4.76 30.35
C LYS A 238 28.29 6.23 30.50
N THR A 239 27.50 6.55 31.53
CA THR A 239 27.21 7.95 31.84
C THR A 239 28.39 8.62 32.56
N LEU A 240 28.48 9.96 32.46
CA LEU A 240 29.53 10.73 33.15
C LEU A 240 29.48 10.51 34.68
N ALA A 241 28.32 10.25 35.24
CA ALA A 241 28.13 9.98 36.66
C ALA A 241 28.73 8.61 37.07
N ASP A 242 28.51 7.58 36.24
CA ASP A 242 29.03 6.23 36.51
C ASP A 242 30.56 6.18 36.35
N ILE A 243 31.09 6.89 35.35
CA ILE A 243 32.54 7.04 35.18
C ILE A 243 33.12 7.80 36.39
N GLY A 244 32.44 8.86 36.84
CA GLY A 244 32.85 9.63 38.02
C GLY A 244 32.92 8.77 39.29
N LYS A 245 31.93 7.88 39.51
CA LYS A 245 31.94 6.93 40.65
C LYS A 245 33.15 5.99 40.57
N LYS A 246 33.46 5.44 39.40
CA LYS A 246 34.60 4.52 39.19
C LYS A 246 35.95 5.18 39.53
N TYR A 247 36.15 6.44 39.11
CA TYR A 247 37.40 7.16 39.28
C TYR A 247 37.41 8.09 40.49
N ARG A 248 36.37 8.09 41.33
CA ARG A 248 36.22 8.99 42.48
C ARG A 248 36.33 10.48 42.07
N LEU A 249 35.70 10.83 40.97
CA LEU A 249 35.68 12.18 40.40
C LEU A 249 34.25 12.71 40.39
N THR A 250 34.09 14.05 40.38
CA THR A 250 32.82 14.66 40.14
C THR A 250 32.41 14.52 38.66
N ARG A 251 31.10 14.51 38.39
CA ARG A 251 30.57 14.48 37.00
C ARG A 251 31.20 15.59 36.15
N GLU A 252 31.34 16.79 36.70
CA GLU A 252 31.87 17.93 35.97
C GLU A 252 33.38 17.77 35.66
N ARG A 253 34.13 17.15 36.55
CA ARG A 253 35.57 16.87 36.28
C ARG A 253 35.71 15.82 35.17
N VAL A 254 34.85 14.81 35.11
CA VAL A 254 34.86 13.84 33.99
C VAL A 254 34.51 14.53 32.69
N ARG A 255 33.54 15.47 32.67
CA ARG A 255 33.20 16.26 31.49
C ARG A 255 34.35 17.16 31.00
N GLN A 256 35.11 17.74 31.94
CA GLN A 256 36.30 18.53 31.61
C GLN A 256 37.37 17.65 30.94
N ILE A 257 37.66 16.49 31.53
CA ILE A 257 38.64 15.53 30.96
C ILE A 257 38.19 15.09 29.56
N GLU A 258 36.91 14.74 29.38
CA GLU A 258 36.32 14.40 28.06
C GLU A 258 36.58 15.52 27.04
N SER A 259 36.26 16.76 27.39
CA SER A 259 36.47 17.92 26.52
C SER A 259 37.92 18.18 26.17
N GLU A 260 38.82 18.05 27.15
CA GLU A 260 40.28 18.22 26.95
C GLU A 260 40.86 17.10 26.07
N SER A 261 40.45 15.86 26.32
CA SER A 261 40.90 14.70 25.52
C SER A 261 40.43 14.83 24.05
N ILE A 262 39.19 15.23 23.80
CA ILE A 262 38.70 15.47 22.43
C ILE A 262 39.47 16.63 21.76
N LYS A 263 39.84 17.68 22.51
CA LYS A 263 40.65 18.78 21.96
C LYS A 263 42.06 18.30 21.59
N LYS A 264 42.69 17.43 22.42
CA LYS A 264 44.03 16.83 22.13
C LYS A 264 43.96 16.01 20.83
N MET A 265 42.98 15.10 20.71
CA MET A 265 42.80 14.29 19.50
C MET A 265 42.54 15.15 18.25
N LYS A 266 41.69 16.17 18.35
CA LYS A 266 41.46 17.12 17.23
C LYS A 266 42.73 17.90 16.82
N LYS A 267 43.56 18.28 17.77
CA LYS A 267 44.82 18.97 17.48
C LYS A 267 45.77 18.06 16.74
N PHE A 268 45.90 16.81 17.17
CA PHE A 268 46.73 15.80 16.53
C PHE A 268 46.29 15.52 15.09
N LEU A 269 44.99 15.31 14.84
CA LEU A 269 44.44 15.14 13.50
C LEU A 269 44.70 16.33 12.56
N LYS A 270 44.59 17.56 13.08
CA LYS A 270 44.90 18.76 12.28
C LYS A 270 46.39 18.83 11.92
N GLN A 271 47.26 18.35 12.77
CA GLN A 271 48.72 18.33 12.55
C GLN A 271 49.05 17.29 11.49
N GLN A 272 48.54 16.06 11.59
CA GLN A 272 48.70 15.02 10.58
C GLN A 272 48.17 15.45 9.19
N ARG A 273 47.02 16.10 9.11
CA ARG A 273 46.47 16.62 7.83
C ARG A 273 47.38 17.70 7.23
N ARG A 274 48.01 18.56 8.03
CA ARG A 274 48.96 19.55 7.52
C ARG A 274 50.20 18.89 6.95
N ASP A 275 50.71 17.87 7.62
CA ASP A 275 51.88 17.12 7.15
C ASP A 275 51.58 16.38 5.84
N PHE A 276 50.40 15.78 5.72
CA PHE A 276 49.93 15.12 4.50
C PHE A 276 49.76 16.11 3.31
N HIS A 277 49.16 17.27 3.52
CA HIS A 277 49.05 18.32 2.50
C HIS A 277 50.39 18.91 2.10
N SER A 278 51.33 19.08 3.04
CA SER A 278 52.67 19.57 2.74
C SER A 278 53.50 18.58 1.91
N TYR A 279 53.25 17.28 2.09
CA TYR A 279 53.89 16.21 1.33
C TYR A 279 53.43 16.18 -0.15
N TRP A 280 52.15 16.41 -0.42
CA TRP A 280 51.58 16.43 -1.80
C TRP A 280 51.82 17.77 -2.50
N ALA A 281 51.99 18.86 -1.78
CA ALA A 281 52.27 20.17 -2.37
C ALA A 281 53.73 20.34 -2.82
N LYS A 282 54.62 19.39 -2.49
CA LYS A 282 56.04 19.39 -2.89
C LYS A 282 56.37 18.45 -4.06
N LYS A 283 55.34 17.78 -4.64
CA LYS A 283 55.45 17.05 -5.91
C LYS A 283 54.67 17.77 -6.99
#